data_1d7934e13c509c36ed48bb175f74e21b
#
_entry.id   1d7934e13c509c36ed48bb175f74e21b
#
_cell.length_a   1.000
_cell.length_b   1.000
_cell.length_c   1.000
_cell.angle_alpha   90.00
_cell.angle_beta   90.00
_cell.angle_gamma   90.00
#
_symmetry.space_group_name_H-M   'P 1'
#
loop_
_entity.id
_entity.type
_entity.pdbx_description
1 polymer ?
#
loop_
_entity_poly.entity_id
_entity_poly.type
_entity_poly.pdbx_seq_one_letter_code
_entity_poly.pdbx_strand_id
1 'polypeptide(L)'
;QVTEAGASDKAGTFVKFKPDASIFITTEYKYSILATRMRELAFLNKGITIILTDRRHLNEDGSYQTEIFHSEEGLKEFVKFIDSNREPLVDNIIYINTEKNDIPVEVAIMYNTSFNENVYSYVNNINTIEGGTHLTGFRRGLTRTLKSYAEKTGLLSKLKFDINGDDFREGLTAVISVKVQEPQFEGQTKTKLGNNEVVSAVDQAVSTMLEYYLEENPKDAKSIVNKVILAATARHAARKARELVQRKTVLTGGGLPGKLADCSEKDPAQCEIFFVEGDSAGGTAKQGRDRRFQAVMPLRGKILNVEKALVHKVFD
;
A
#
# COMPACT_ATOMS: atom_id res chain seq x y z
N GLN A 1 43.19 -10.06 -25.10
CA GLN A 1 43.94 -11.32 -25.31
C GLN A 1 43.80 -12.19 -24.08
N VAL A 2 43.41 -13.45 -24.25
CA VAL A 2 43.41 -14.44 -23.17
C VAL A 2 44.78 -15.10 -23.17
N THR A 3 45.42 -15.11 -22.04
CA THR A 3 46.73 -15.78 -21.87
C THR A 3 46.60 -16.85 -20.81
N GLU A 4 47.18 -18.02 -21.04
CA GLU A 4 47.24 -19.10 -20.06
C GLU A 4 48.37 -18.79 -19.07
N ALA A 5 48.05 -18.80 -17.77
CA ALA A 5 48.98 -18.46 -16.69
C ALA A 5 49.52 -19.67 -15.92
N GLY A 6 49.05 -20.87 -16.25
CA GLY A 6 49.50 -22.14 -15.64
C GLY A 6 48.39 -22.93 -14.95
N ALA A 7 48.72 -24.06 -14.35
CA ALA A 7 47.79 -24.92 -13.61
C ALA A 7 47.38 -24.28 -12.29
N SER A 8 46.11 -24.49 -11.90
CA SER A 8 45.55 -24.00 -10.64
C SER A 8 44.71 -25.08 -9.96
N ASP A 9 44.91 -25.26 -8.66
CA ASP A 9 44.10 -26.15 -7.82
C ASP A 9 42.79 -25.51 -7.37
N LYS A 10 42.58 -24.23 -7.73
CA LYS A 10 41.38 -23.45 -7.39
C LYS A 10 40.62 -23.05 -8.65
N ALA A 11 39.33 -23.26 -8.65
CA ALA A 11 38.42 -22.72 -9.66
C ALA A 11 37.86 -21.37 -9.18
N GLY A 12 37.79 -20.39 -10.08
CA GLY A 12 37.19 -19.09 -9.75
C GLY A 12 37.55 -18.02 -10.76
N THR A 13 36.95 -16.85 -10.57
CA THR A 13 37.20 -15.65 -11.36
C THR A 13 37.68 -14.51 -10.48
N PHE A 14 38.72 -13.82 -10.86
CA PHE A 14 39.21 -12.61 -10.21
C PHE A 14 38.93 -11.42 -11.13
N VAL A 15 38.25 -10.40 -10.58
CA VAL A 15 37.94 -9.14 -11.32
C VAL A 15 38.50 -7.96 -10.52
N LYS A 16 39.30 -7.11 -11.17
CA LYS A 16 39.81 -5.86 -10.61
C LYS A 16 39.46 -4.71 -11.54
N PHE A 17 38.86 -3.65 -11.01
CA PHE A 17 38.56 -2.45 -11.79
C PHE A 17 38.73 -1.20 -10.92
N LYS A 18 38.85 -0.06 -11.56
CA LYS A 18 38.84 1.27 -10.95
C LYS A 18 37.85 2.14 -11.72
N PRO A 19 36.90 2.80 -11.03
CA PRO A 19 35.99 3.74 -11.69
C PRO A 19 36.79 4.88 -12.35
N ASP A 20 36.36 5.30 -13.54
CA ASP A 20 36.95 6.42 -14.25
C ASP A 20 36.41 7.75 -13.72
N ALA A 21 37.30 8.58 -13.14
CA ALA A 21 36.95 9.88 -12.59
C ALA A 21 36.54 10.92 -13.66
N SER A 22 36.82 10.66 -14.95
CA SER A 22 36.35 11.51 -16.03
C SER A 22 34.88 11.27 -16.38
N ILE A 23 34.35 10.09 -16.00
CA ILE A 23 32.95 9.67 -16.27
C ILE A 23 32.07 9.82 -15.02
N PHE A 24 32.59 9.42 -13.85
CA PHE A 24 31.87 9.42 -12.61
C PHE A 24 32.23 10.63 -11.74
N ILE A 25 31.22 11.36 -11.27
CA ILE A 25 31.38 12.52 -10.37
C ILE A 25 32.04 12.13 -9.06
N THR A 26 31.76 10.90 -8.55
CA THR A 26 32.39 10.33 -7.37
C THR A 26 32.83 8.90 -7.64
N THR A 27 34.03 8.58 -7.25
CA THR A 27 34.64 7.24 -7.37
C THR A 27 34.80 6.55 -6.04
N GLU A 28 34.32 7.16 -4.95
CA GLU A 28 34.34 6.57 -3.61
C GLU A 28 33.13 5.72 -3.35
N TYR A 29 33.35 4.45 -3.04
CA TYR A 29 32.30 3.52 -2.64
C TYR A 29 31.89 3.74 -1.19
N LYS A 30 30.57 3.77 -0.93
CA LYS A 30 30.04 3.78 0.44
C LYS A 30 29.80 2.35 0.89
N TYR A 31 30.47 1.95 1.99
CA TYR A 31 30.38 0.60 2.54
C TYR A 31 28.94 0.16 2.81
N SER A 32 28.14 1.03 3.45
CA SER A 32 26.75 0.74 3.80
C SER A 32 25.85 0.43 2.58
N ILE A 33 26.07 1.10 1.44
CA ILE A 33 25.33 0.84 0.21
C ILE A 33 25.69 -0.54 -0.35
N LEU A 34 26.99 -0.87 -0.36
CA LEU A 34 27.45 -2.18 -0.82
C LEU A 34 26.98 -3.29 0.12
N ALA A 35 27.07 -3.10 1.44
CA ALA A 35 26.62 -4.06 2.44
C ALA A 35 25.12 -4.36 2.30
N THR A 36 24.29 -3.33 2.14
CA THR A 36 22.86 -3.51 1.90
C THR A 36 22.60 -4.34 0.63
N ARG A 37 23.31 -4.03 -0.46
CA ARG A 37 23.15 -4.77 -1.71
C ARG A 37 23.67 -6.21 -1.63
N MET A 38 24.78 -6.46 -0.96
CA MET A 38 25.29 -7.82 -0.76
C MET A 38 24.35 -8.67 0.10
N ARG A 39 23.75 -8.07 1.12
CA ARG A 39 22.74 -8.73 1.96
C ARG A 39 21.50 -9.11 1.14
N GLU A 40 20.95 -8.21 0.32
CA GLU A 40 19.85 -8.52 -0.60
C GLU A 40 20.21 -9.69 -1.53
N LEU A 41 21.40 -9.64 -2.13
CA LEU A 41 21.86 -10.70 -3.05
C LEU A 41 22.00 -12.06 -2.36
N ALA A 42 22.45 -12.09 -1.11
CA ALA A 42 22.53 -13.32 -0.32
C ALA A 42 21.13 -13.91 -0.06
N PHE A 43 20.14 -13.07 0.25
CA PHE A 43 18.75 -13.52 0.42
C PHE A 43 18.10 -13.98 -0.89
N LEU A 44 18.38 -13.29 -2.00
CA LEU A 44 17.83 -13.65 -3.33
C LEU A 44 18.48 -14.91 -3.93
N ASN A 45 19.62 -15.32 -3.42
CA ASN A 45 20.37 -16.50 -3.92
C ASN A 45 20.81 -17.36 -2.74
N LYS A 46 19.85 -18.09 -2.17
CA LYS A 46 20.14 -18.94 -1.01
C LYS A 46 21.31 -19.86 -1.21
N GLY A 47 22.11 -20.06 -0.17
CA GLY A 47 23.28 -20.95 -0.17
C GLY A 47 24.57 -20.30 -0.66
N ILE A 48 24.53 -19.10 -1.27
CA ILE A 48 25.77 -18.38 -1.57
C ILE A 48 26.31 -17.64 -0.34
N THR A 49 27.64 -17.50 -0.29
CA THR A 49 28.31 -16.68 0.71
C THR A 49 29.00 -15.51 0.02
N ILE A 50 28.70 -14.29 0.46
CA ILE A 50 29.32 -13.07 -0.04
C ILE A 50 30.09 -12.42 1.09
N ILE A 51 31.37 -12.10 0.85
CA ILE A 51 32.23 -11.45 1.83
C ILE A 51 32.59 -10.07 1.32
N LEU A 52 32.26 -9.03 2.10
CA LEU A 52 32.60 -7.65 1.83
C LEU A 52 33.68 -7.19 2.81
N THR A 53 34.85 -6.78 2.31
CA THR A 53 35.94 -6.25 3.13
C THR A 53 36.32 -4.86 2.65
N ASP A 54 36.30 -3.88 3.56
CA ASP A 54 36.79 -2.53 3.31
C ASP A 54 38.27 -2.45 3.76
N ARG A 55 39.19 -2.27 2.81
CA ARG A 55 40.64 -2.19 3.09
C ARG A 55 41.19 -0.76 3.15
N ARG A 56 40.30 0.25 3.19
CA ARG A 56 40.72 1.65 3.23
C ARG A 56 41.25 2.06 4.59
N HIS A 57 40.66 1.50 5.64
CA HIS A 57 41.04 1.80 7.04
C HIS A 57 41.18 0.51 7.84
N LEU A 58 42.14 0.48 8.76
CA LEU A 58 42.26 -0.58 9.76
C LEU A 58 41.45 -0.23 11.00
N ASN A 59 40.83 -1.22 11.59
CA ASN A 59 40.23 -1.12 12.92
C ASN A 59 41.31 -1.01 13.99
N GLU A 60 40.94 -0.70 15.24
CA GLU A 60 41.84 -0.58 16.36
C GLU A 60 42.64 -1.89 16.65
N ASP A 61 42.05 -3.03 16.32
CA ASP A 61 42.67 -4.37 16.46
C ASP A 61 43.57 -4.79 15.30
N GLY A 62 43.77 -3.90 14.31
CA GLY A 62 44.56 -4.16 13.11
C GLY A 62 43.82 -4.98 12.02
N SER A 63 42.58 -5.31 12.20
CA SER A 63 41.73 -5.97 11.20
C SER A 63 41.12 -4.97 10.24
N TYR A 64 40.59 -5.47 9.09
CA TYR A 64 39.74 -4.69 8.19
C TYR A 64 38.28 -4.90 8.53
N GLN A 65 37.45 -3.88 8.31
CA GLN A 65 36.00 -4.02 8.39
C GLN A 65 35.54 -5.08 7.39
N THR A 66 35.03 -6.20 7.89
CA THR A 66 34.60 -7.34 7.07
C THR A 66 33.24 -7.82 7.55
N GLU A 67 32.33 -8.03 6.61
CA GLU A 67 31.01 -8.57 6.87
C GLU A 67 30.72 -9.74 5.90
N ILE A 68 30.15 -10.82 6.44
CA ILE A 68 29.79 -12.03 5.68
C ILE A 68 28.27 -12.09 5.57
N PHE A 69 27.78 -12.20 4.33
CA PHE A 69 26.39 -12.35 4.01
C PHE A 69 26.13 -13.75 3.50
N HIS A 70 25.25 -14.45 4.18
CA HIS A 70 24.83 -15.81 3.83
C HIS A 70 23.38 -16.02 4.26
N SER A 71 22.60 -16.76 3.49
CA SER A 71 21.23 -17.14 3.82
C SER A 71 20.94 -18.56 3.36
N GLU A 72 20.42 -19.38 4.26
CA GLU A 72 20.00 -20.75 3.95
C GLU A 72 18.52 -20.84 3.57
N GLU A 73 17.68 -19.94 4.11
CA GLU A 73 16.24 -19.92 3.83
C GLU A 73 15.82 -18.89 2.76
N GLY A 74 16.75 -18.06 2.27
CA GLY A 74 16.51 -17.12 1.17
C GLY A 74 15.45 -16.08 1.47
N LEU A 75 14.38 -16.01 0.67
CA LEU A 75 13.33 -14.98 0.82
C LEU A 75 12.58 -15.06 2.15
N LYS A 76 12.54 -16.22 2.82
CA LYS A 76 11.96 -16.32 4.16
C LYS A 76 12.73 -15.51 5.18
N GLU A 77 14.07 -15.59 5.15
CA GLU A 77 14.92 -14.77 6.02
C GLU A 77 14.84 -13.31 5.62
N PHE A 78 14.71 -13.01 4.33
CA PHE A 78 14.60 -11.65 3.86
C PHE A 78 13.35 -10.93 4.39
N VAL A 79 12.18 -11.57 4.32
CA VAL A 79 10.96 -10.97 4.85
C VAL A 79 11.00 -10.79 6.35
N LYS A 80 11.61 -11.73 7.10
CA LYS A 80 11.88 -11.58 8.56
C LYS A 80 12.81 -10.41 8.85
N PHE A 81 13.85 -10.24 8.04
CA PHE A 81 14.80 -9.13 8.19
C PHE A 81 14.11 -7.77 7.98
N ILE A 82 13.26 -7.66 6.95
CA ILE A 82 12.49 -6.43 6.68
C ILE A 82 11.53 -6.13 7.83
N ASP A 83 10.93 -7.15 8.42
CA ASP A 83 9.92 -7.02 9.48
C ASP A 83 10.50 -7.11 10.91
N SER A 84 11.84 -7.14 11.06
CA SER A 84 12.52 -7.35 12.36
C SER A 84 12.06 -6.42 13.49
N ASN A 85 11.56 -5.23 13.15
CA ASN A 85 11.09 -4.23 14.11
C ASN A 85 9.54 -4.15 14.20
N ARG A 86 8.83 -5.14 13.64
CA ARG A 86 7.36 -5.17 13.65
C ARG A 86 6.85 -6.43 14.34
N GLU A 87 5.69 -6.31 14.96
CA GLU A 87 5.03 -7.44 15.60
C GLU A 87 4.31 -8.27 14.53
N PRO A 88 4.63 -9.57 14.38
CA PRO A 88 3.96 -10.43 13.41
C PRO A 88 2.49 -10.65 13.79
N LEU A 89 1.62 -10.67 12.82
CA LEU A 89 0.21 -11.02 12.99
C LEU A 89 0.00 -12.54 13.02
N VAL A 90 0.82 -13.25 12.27
CA VAL A 90 0.88 -14.71 12.18
C VAL A 90 2.34 -15.15 12.24
N ASP A 91 2.60 -16.27 12.89
CA ASP A 91 3.98 -16.77 13.08
C ASP A 91 4.56 -17.39 11.80
N ASN A 92 3.70 -17.92 10.96
CA ASN A 92 4.11 -18.61 9.74
C ASN A 92 4.33 -17.63 8.59
N ILE A 93 5.42 -17.84 7.86
CA ILE A 93 5.68 -17.15 6.60
C ILE A 93 4.98 -17.93 5.48
N ILE A 94 4.16 -17.24 4.70
CA ILE A 94 3.59 -17.80 3.48
C ILE A 94 4.68 -17.80 2.43
N TYR A 95 5.14 -18.99 2.04
CA TYR A 95 6.22 -19.15 1.08
C TYR A 95 5.75 -19.88 -0.17
N ILE A 96 5.99 -19.27 -1.30
CA ILE A 96 5.63 -19.76 -2.63
C ILE A 96 6.91 -19.92 -3.43
N ASN A 97 7.16 -21.12 -3.93
CA ASN A 97 8.25 -21.39 -4.86
C ASN A 97 7.72 -22.38 -5.92
N THR A 98 7.46 -21.85 -7.10
CA THR A 98 6.85 -22.61 -8.19
C THR A 98 7.23 -22.02 -9.54
N GLU A 99 6.96 -22.77 -10.58
CA GLU A 99 7.14 -22.32 -11.97
C GLU A 99 5.79 -22.30 -12.68
N LYS A 100 5.51 -21.23 -13.39
CA LYS A 100 4.30 -21.06 -14.21
C LYS A 100 4.67 -20.43 -15.55
N ASN A 101 4.26 -21.08 -16.63
CA ASN A 101 4.56 -20.62 -17.98
C ASN A 101 6.07 -20.42 -18.22
N ASP A 102 6.89 -21.36 -17.76
CA ASP A 102 8.36 -21.33 -17.81
C ASP A 102 8.99 -20.12 -17.07
N ILE A 103 8.24 -19.52 -16.15
CA ILE A 103 8.71 -18.40 -15.31
C ILE A 103 8.79 -18.91 -13.86
N PRO A 104 10.00 -19.05 -13.31
CA PRO A 104 10.19 -19.30 -11.89
C PRO A 104 9.69 -18.11 -11.06
N VAL A 105 8.79 -18.39 -10.12
CA VAL A 105 8.18 -17.41 -9.22
C VAL A 105 8.46 -17.83 -7.79
N GLU A 106 9.16 -16.98 -7.07
CA GLU A 106 9.43 -17.13 -5.65
C GLU A 106 8.87 -15.94 -4.88
N VAL A 107 8.06 -16.20 -3.85
CA VAL A 107 7.43 -15.16 -3.04
C VAL A 107 7.46 -15.56 -1.57
N ALA A 108 7.84 -14.63 -0.72
CA ALA A 108 7.66 -14.75 0.73
C ALA A 108 6.74 -13.63 1.22
N ILE A 109 5.74 -13.99 2.02
CA ILE A 109 4.72 -13.07 2.53
C ILE A 109 4.64 -13.20 4.03
N MET A 110 4.56 -12.07 4.72
CA MET A 110 4.32 -11.95 6.14
C MET A 110 3.29 -10.85 6.41
N TYR A 111 2.40 -11.09 7.37
CA TYR A 111 1.49 -10.06 7.86
C TYR A 111 1.90 -9.64 9.27
N ASN A 112 1.86 -8.35 9.53
CA ASN A 112 2.20 -7.74 10.81
C ASN A 112 1.08 -6.80 11.29
N THR A 113 1.20 -6.29 12.52
CA THR A 113 0.19 -5.43 13.13
C THR A 113 0.21 -3.98 12.65
N SER A 114 1.21 -3.59 11.82
CA SER A 114 1.33 -2.22 11.29
C SER A 114 0.28 -1.89 10.23
N PHE A 115 0.28 -0.65 9.76
CA PHE A 115 -0.67 -0.14 8.75
C PHE A 115 -0.05 0.03 7.36
N ASN A 116 1.25 -0.22 7.22
CA ASN A 116 1.97 0.04 5.97
C ASN A 116 2.10 -1.23 5.12
N GLU A 117 2.09 -1.04 3.79
CA GLU A 117 2.50 -2.05 2.80
C GLU A 117 4.01 -1.94 2.57
N ASN A 118 4.75 -3.05 2.70
CA ASN A 118 6.19 -3.15 2.42
C ASN A 118 6.42 -4.26 1.41
N VAL A 119 6.44 -3.93 0.14
CA VAL A 119 6.62 -4.91 -0.93
C VAL A 119 7.88 -4.61 -1.72
N TYR A 120 8.77 -5.59 -1.77
CA TYR A 120 10.01 -5.55 -2.54
C TYR A 120 9.89 -6.50 -3.72
N SER A 121 10.23 -6.05 -4.91
CA SER A 121 10.10 -6.84 -6.11
C SER A 121 11.39 -6.90 -6.92
N TYR A 122 11.71 -8.09 -7.39
CA TYR A 122 12.96 -8.40 -8.07
C TYR A 122 12.71 -9.18 -9.36
N VAL A 123 13.50 -8.85 -10.38
CA VAL A 123 13.55 -9.58 -11.65
C VAL A 123 15.01 -9.93 -11.93
N ASN A 124 15.36 -11.22 -12.03
CA ASN A 124 16.74 -11.66 -12.21
C ASN A 124 17.71 -11.02 -11.19
N ASN A 125 17.29 -10.95 -9.94
CA ASN A 125 17.98 -10.28 -8.83
C ASN A 125 18.07 -8.74 -8.94
N ILE A 126 17.49 -8.10 -9.95
CA ILE A 126 17.45 -6.65 -10.08
C ILE A 126 16.25 -6.11 -9.30
N ASN A 127 16.49 -5.14 -8.40
CA ASN A 127 15.43 -4.48 -7.65
C ASN A 127 14.62 -3.56 -8.58
N THR A 128 13.34 -3.87 -8.75
CA THR A 128 12.40 -3.09 -9.56
C THR A 128 11.62 -2.15 -8.65
N ILE A 129 12.22 -1.02 -8.28
CA ILE A 129 11.66 -0.08 -7.29
C ILE A 129 10.31 0.53 -7.69
N GLU A 130 10.04 0.62 -9.00
CA GLU A 130 8.74 1.05 -9.55
C GLU A 130 7.80 -0.13 -9.83
N GLY A 131 8.21 -1.34 -9.45
CA GLY A 131 7.42 -2.57 -9.64
C GLY A 131 7.37 -3.03 -11.09
N GLY A 132 6.17 -3.25 -11.59
CA GLY A 132 5.91 -3.74 -12.94
C GLY A 132 4.90 -4.89 -12.96
N THR A 133 4.94 -5.66 -14.03
CA THR A 133 3.96 -6.72 -14.32
C THR A 133 3.94 -7.84 -13.25
N HIS A 134 5.08 -8.22 -12.69
CA HIS A 134 5.17 -9.22 -11.61
C HIS A 134 4.50 -8.72 -10.32
N LEU A 135 4.69 -7.45 -9.95
CA LEU A 135 4.02 -6.85 -8.80
C LEU A 135 2.51 -6.73 -9.03
N THR A 136 2.09 -6.39 -10.25
CA THR A 136 0.67 -6.36 -10.64
C THR A 136 0.04 -7.75 -10.52
N GLY A 137 0.70 -8.79 -11.02
CA GLY A 137 0.26 -10.17 -10.88
C GLY A 137 0.13 -10.61 -9.42
N PHE A 138 1.13 -10.29 -8.59
CA PHE A 138 1.12 -10.56 -7.16
C PHE A 138 -0.09 -9.91 -6.45
N ARG A 139 -0.28 -8.60 -6.62
CA ARG A 139 -1.38 -7.86 -5.97
C ARG A 139 -2.75 -8.39 -6.42
N ARG A 140 -2.87 -8.76 -7.69
CA ARG A 140 -4.11 -9.34 -8.23
C ARG A 140 -4.39 -10.71 -7.63
N GLY A 141 -3.41 -11.62 -7.64
CA GLY A 141 -3.53 -12.96 -7.07
C GLY A 141 -3.83 -12.93 -5.56
N LEU A 142 -3.08 -12.14 -4.81
CA LEU A 142 -3.27 -11.96 -3.36
C LEU A 142 -4.70 -11.48 -3.04
N THR A 143 -5.12 -10.37 -3.64
CA THR A 143 -6.43 -9.76 -3.36
C THR A 143 -7.59 -10.68 -3.73
N ARG A 144 -7.52 -11.29 -4.91
CA ARG A 144 -8.56 -12.21 -5.39
C ARG A 144 -8.70 -13.43 -4.48
N THR A 145 -7.60 -14.05 -4.11
CA THR A 145 -7.61 -15.28 -3.30
C THR A 145 -8.09 -15.03 -1.89
N LEU A 146 -7.58 -14.00 -1.21
CA LEU A 146 -8.04 -13.63 0.14
C LEU A 146 -9.51 -13.23 0.14
N LYS A 147 -9.98 -12.49 -0.86
CA LYS A 147 -11.39 -12.12 -1.00
C LYS A 147 -12.26 -13.36 -1.19
N SER A 148 -11.91 -14.24 -2.12
CA SER A 148 -12.64 -15.49 -2.38
C SER A 148 -12.72 -16.38 -1.13
N TYR A 149 -11.60 -16.54 -0.40
CA TYR A 149 -11.57 -17.29 0.85
C TYR A 149 -12.49 -16.67 1.91
N ALA A 150 -12.42 -15.36 2.10
CA ALA A 150 -13.23 -14.65 3.08
C ALA A 150 -14.74 -14.71 2.76
N GLU A 151 -15.12 -14.72 1.47
CA GLU A 151 -16.50 -14.93 0.99
C GLU A 151 -16.96 -16.38 1.24
N LYS A 152 -16.16 -17.38 0.82
CA LYS A 152 -16.45 -18.81 1.01
C LYS A 152 -16.64 -19.18 2.50
N THR A 153 -15.86 -18.58 3.38
CA THR A 153 -15.91 -18.85 4.82
C THR A 153 -16.94 -18.00 5.58
N GLY A 154 -17.64 -17.10 4.88
CA GLY A 154 -18.66 -16.24 5.49
C GLY A 154 -18.12 -15.16 6.43
N LEU A 155 -16.80 -14.93 6.48
CA LEU A 155 -16.18 -13.92 7.33
C LEU A 155 -16.61 -12.49 6.99
N LEU A 156 -17.02 -12.25 5.73
CA LEU A 156 -17.49 -10.95 5.24
C LEU A 156 -18.99 -10.72 5.42
N SER A 157 -19.76 -11.71 5.91
CA SER A 157 -21.23 -11.65 5.96
C SER A 157 -21.80 -10.48 6.79
N LYS A 158 -21.03 -9.96 7.74
CA LYS A 158 -21.43 -8.84 8.60
C LYS A 158 -21.03 -7.46 8.06
N LEU A 159 -20.23 -7.41 7.00
CA LEU A 159 -19.80 -6.15 6.39
C LEU A 159 -20.90 -5.58 5.51
N LYS A 160 -21.17 -4.27 5.71
CA LYS A 160 -22.19 -3.52 4.94
C LYS A 160 -21.57 -2.57 3.90
N PHE A 161 -20.28 -2.72 3.61
CA PHE A 161 -19.52 -1.88 2.67
C PHE A 161 -18.44 -2.72 1.99
N ASP A 162 -17.94 -2.24 0.85
CA ASP A 162 -16.97 -2.95 0.03
C ASP A 162 -15.54 -2.85 0.59
N ILE A 163 -14.80 -3.94 0.42
CA ILE A 163 -13.36 -4.02 0.71
C ILE A 163 -12.59 -3.63 -0.56
N ASN A 164 -11.63 -2.73 -0.42
CA ASN A 164 -10.74 -2.32 -1.51
C ASN A 164 -9.47 -3.18 -1.54
N GLY A 165 -8.79 -3.21 -2.68
CA GLY A 165 -7.53 -3.91 -2.84
C GLY A 165 -6.45 -3.47 -1.83
N ASP A 166 -6.44 -2.20 -1.44
CA ASP A 166 -5.48 -1.64 -0.46
C ASP A 166 -5.69 -2.21 0.95
N ASP A 167 -6.94 -2.50 1.34
CA ASP A 167 -7.26 -3.07 2.65
C ASP A 167 -6.60 -4.46 2.84
N PHE A 168 -6.41 -5.22 1.74
CA PHE A 168 -5.73 -6.52 1.75
C PHE A 168 -4.20 -6.40 1.93
N ARG A 169 -3.65 -5.22 1.73
CA ARG A 169 -2.21 -4.95 1.79
C ARG A 169 -1.77 -4.19 3.04
N GLU A 170 -2.71 -3.82 3.89
CA GLU A 170 -2.40 -3.21 5.18
C GLU A 170 -1.71 -4.21 6.11
N GLY A 171 -0.52 -3.86 6.59
CA GLY A 171 0.34 -4.73 7.38
C GLY A 171 1.03 -5.84 6.60
N LEU A 172 1.00 -5.78 5.27
CA LEU A 172 1.66 -6.74 4.39
C LEU A 172 3.14 -6.40 4.24
N THR A 173 4.01 -7.38 4.48
CA THR A 173 5.40 -7.40 4.02
C THR A 173 5.58 -8.56 3.06
N ALA A 174 6.10 -8.29 1.87
CA ALA A 174 6.33 -9.32 0.87
C ALA A 174 7.60 -9.05 0.05
N VAL A 175 8.24 -10.14 -0.33
CA VAL A 175 9.35 -10.13 -1.30
C VAL A 175 8.96 -11.03 -2.46
N ILE A 176 9.05 -10.49 -3.67
CA ILE A 176 8.69 -11.17 -4.91
C ILE A 176 9.93 -11.25 -5.78
N SER A 177 10.32 -12.45 -6.19
CA SER A 177 11.43 -12.68 -7.11
C SER A 177 10.96 -13.53 -8.28
N VAL A 178 11.16 -13.03 -9.49
CA VAL A 178 10.88 -13.76 -10.72
C VAL A 178 12.14 -13.88 -11.56
N LYS A 179 12.27 -15.00 -12.28
CA LYS A 179 13.34 -15.19 -13.26
C LYS A 179 12.77 -15.22 -14.66
N VAL A 180 13.13 -14.23 -15.47
CA VAL A 180 12.63 -14.04 -16.84
C VAL A 180 13.81 -14.14 -17.79
N GLN A 181 13.69 -14.97 -18.83
CA GLN A 181 14.79 -15.18 -19.80
C GLN A 181 15.12 -13.88 -20.56
N GLU A 182 14.09 -13.21 -21.08
CA GLU A 182 14.22 -11.95 -21.83
C GLU A 182 13.42 -10.84 -21.16
N PRO A 183 13.94 -10.25 -20.06
CA PRO A 183 13.22 -9.22 -19.34
C PRO A 183 13.18 -7.90 -20.12
N GLN A 184 11.99 -7.39 -20.33
CA GLN A 184 11.74 -6.09 -20.92
C GLN A 184 11.46 -5.06 -19.83
N PHE A 185 12.31 -4.04 -19.73
CA PHE A 185 12.17 -3.00 -18.73
C PHE A 185 11.75 -1.68 -19.37
N GLU A 186 10.98 -0.89 -18.62
CA GLU A 186 10.66 0.47 -19.00
C GLU A 186 11.89 1.39 -18.73
N GLY A 187 12.91 1.32 -19.57
CA GLY A 187 14.09 2.16 -19.48
C GLY A 187 15.36 1.48 -18.99
N GLN A 188 16.50 2.18 -19.16
CA GLN A 188 17.83 1.65 -18.89
C GLN A 188 18.12 1.40 -17.40
N THR A 189 17.44 2.08 -16.51
CA THR A 189 17.59 1.91 -15.04
C THR A 189 16.97 0.62 -14.52
N LYS A 190 16.19 -0.07 -15.35
CA LYS A 190 15.55 -1.36 -15.05
C LYS A 190 14.65 -1.34 -13.81
N THR A 191 14.02 -0.18 -13.54
CA THR A 191 13.20 0.04 -12.35
C THR A 191 11.82 -0.58 -12.42
N LYS A 192 11.32 -0.88 -13.65
CA LYS A 192 9.97 -1.40 -13.88
C LYS A 192 9.96 -2.47 -14.97
N LEU A 193 9.36 -3.63 -14.67
CA LEU A 193 9.21 -4.73 -15.63
C LEU A 193 7.97 -4.52 -16.51
N GLY A 194 8.12 -4.73 -17.83
CA GLY A 194 7.07 -4.56 -18.83
C GLY A 194 6.46 -5.84 -19.41
N ASN A 195 7.06 -7.01 -19.20
CA ASN A 195 6.64 -8.30 -19.76
C ASN A 195 5.20 -8.68 -19.35
N ASN A 196 4.24 -8.64 -20.27
CA ASN A 196 2.83 -8.90 -19.99
C ASN A 196 2.53 -10.32 -19.52
N GLU A 197 3.23 -11.32 -20.05
CA GLU A 197 3.09 -12.74 -19.69
C GLU A 197 3.38 -13.02 -18.22
N VAL A 198 4.23 -12.21 -17.59
CA VAL A 198 4.59 -12.33 -16.18
C VAL A 198 3.41 -12.04 -15.25
N VAL A 199 2.47 -11.17 -15.65
CA VAL A 199 1.25 -10.91 -14.85
C VAL A 199 0.49 -12.19 -14.59
N SER A 200 0.24 -12.95 -15.65
CA SER A 200 -0.54 -14.20 -15.56
C SER A 200 0.20 -15.28 -14.78
N ALA A 201 1.50 -15.43 -15.00
CA ALA A 201 2.33 -16.41 -14.32
C ALA A 201 2.35 -16.19 -12.80
N VAL A 202 2.60 -14.96 -12.38
CA VAL A 202 2.63 -14.60 -10.95
C VAL A 202 1.24 -14.66 -10.32
N ASP A 203 0.21 -14.17 -11.00
CA ASP A 203 -1.19 -14.25 -10.52
C ASP A 203 -1.60 -15.70 -10.25
N GLN A 204 -1.33 -16.61 -11.17
CA GLN A 204 -1.66 -18.04 -11.02
C GLN A 204 -0.82 -18.69 -9.90
N ALA A 205 0.49 -18.43 -9.87
CA ALA A 205 1.38 -18.97 -8.83
C ALA A 205 0.90 -18.57 -7.43
N VAL A 206 0.65 -17.26 -7.23
CA VAL A 206 0.19 -16.72 -5.95
C VAL A 206 -1.19 -17.26 -5.59
N SER A 207 -2.15 -17.22 -6.52
CA SER A 207 -3.52 -17.67 -6.23
C SER A 207 -3.56 -19.13 -5.81
N THR A 208 -2.90 -20.01 -6.57
CA THR A 208 -2.92 -21.44 -6.28
C THR A 208 -2.28 -21.76 -4.93
N MET A 209 -1.08 -21.26 -4.70
CA MET A 209 -0.32 -21.61 -3.49
C MET A 209 -0.89 -20.94 -2.24
N LEU A 210 -1.40 -19.70 -2.37
CA LEU A 210 -2.07 -19.02 -1.27
C LEU A 210 -3.39 -19.70 -0.89
N GLU A 211 -4.18 -20.18 -1.86
CA GLU A 211 -5.40 -20.93 -1.59
C GLU A 211 -5.10 -22.18 -0.75
N TYR A 212 -4.11 -22.99 -1.14
CA TYR A 212 -3.65 -24.13 -0.34
C TYR A 212 -3.23 -23.74 1.07
N TYR A 213 -2.42 -22.69 1.20
CA TYR A 213 -1.98 -22.21 2.51
C TYR A 213 -3.15 -21.83 3.43
N LEU A 214 -4.13 -21.09 2.90
CA LEU A 214 -5.29 -20.62 3.67
C LEU A 214 -6.18 -21.80 4.12
N GLU A 215 -6.31 -22.83 3.30
CA GLU A 215 -7.07 -24.04 3.62
C GLU A 215 -6.35 -24.90 4.69
N GLU A 216 -5.02 -25.02 4.61
CA GLU A 216 -4.21 -25.76 5.57
C GLU A 216 -4.04 -25.03 6.91
N ASN A 217 -4.08 -23.68 6.89
CA ASN A 217 -3.85 -22.83 8.08
C ASN A 217 -5.05 -21.92 8.40
N PRO A 218 -6.20 -22.48 8.79
CA PRO A 218 -7.43 -21.70 8.98
C PRO A 218 -7.35 -20.65 10.11
N LYS A 219 -6.46 -20.85 11.09
CA LYS A 219 -6.22 -19.85 12.16
C LYS A 219 -5.53 -18.61 11.59
N ASP A 220 -4.46 -18.80 10.83
CA ASP A 220 -3.70 -17.73 10.18
C ASP A 220 -4.58 -17.00 9.17
N ALA A 221 -5.30 -17.75 8.34
CA ALA A 221 -6.27 -17.23 7.38
C ALA A 221 -7.31 -16.31 8.04
N LYS A 222 -7.88 -16.75 9.17
CA LYS A 222 -8.83 -15.94 9.94
C LYS A 222 -8.20 -14.67 10.50
N SER A 223 -6.97 -14.75 11.01
CA SER A 223 -6.24 -13.57 11.52
C SER A 223 -5.99 -12.56 10.43
N ILE A 224 -5.52 -13.00 9.25
CA ILE A 224 -5.28 -12.15 8.08
C ILE A 224 -6.57 -11.50 7.61
N VAL A 225 -7.65 -12.27 7.44
CA VAL A 225 -8.95 -11.72 7.00
C VAL A 225 -9.52 -10.74 8.03
N ASN A 226 -9.38 -10.99 9.33
CA ASN A 226 -9.80 -10.04 10.36
C ASN A 226 -9.01 -8.72 10.28
N LYS A 227 -7.72 -8.77 9.99
CA LYS A 227 -6.90 -7.56 9.75
C LYS A 227 -7.43 -6.78 8.55
N VAL A 228 -7.76 -7.44 7.44
CA VAL A 228 -8.37 -6.81 6.26
C VAL A 228 -9.71 -6.15 6.60
N ILE A 229 -10.56 -6.83 7.37
CA ILE A 229 -11.85 -6.28 7.83
C ILE A 229 -11.64 -5.04 8.70
N LEU A 230 -10.65 -5.07 9.58
CA LEU A 230 -10.30 -3.94 10.44
C LEU A 230 -9.84 -2.74 9.60
N ALA A 231 -8.95 -2.96 8.62
CA ALA A 231 -8.48 -1.94 7.68
C ALA A 231 -9.63 -1.30 6.90
N ALA A 232 -10.51 -2.13 6.30
CA ALA A 232 -11.68 -1.67 5.58
C ALA A 232 -12.65 -0.87 6.47
N THR A 233 -12.84 -1.31 7.72
CA THR A 233 -13.70 -0.63 8.70
C THR A 233 -13.12 0.73 9.08
N ALA A 234 -11.82 0.81 9.35
CA ALA A 234 -11.13 2.04 9.68
C ALA A 234 -11.20 3.05 8.51
N ARG A 235 -10.94 2.58 7.29
CA ARG A 235 -11.07 3.40 6.06
C ARG A 235 -12.50 3.93 5.88
N HIS A 236 -13.51 3.06 6.04
CA HIS A 236 -14.91 3.46 5.94
C HIS A 236 -15.29 4.49 7.01
N ALA A 237 -14.87 4.29 8.27
CA ALA A 237 -15.12 5.23 9.36
C ALA A 237 -14.45 6.58 9.10
N ALA A 238 -13.20 6.58 8.63
CA ALA A 238 -12.47 7.80 8.28
C ALA A 238 -13.15 8.57 7.14
N ARG A 239 -13.62 7.87 6.10
CA ARG A 239 -14.39 8.47 5.01
C ARG A 239 -15.68 9.12 5.50
N LYS A 240 -16.45 8.39 6.31
CA LYS A 240 -17.70 8.89 6.90
C LYS A 240 -17.47 10.13 7.79
N ALA A 241 -16.40 10.11 8.58
CA ALA A 241 -16.01 11.27 9.40
C ALA A 241 -15.69 12.49 8.53
N ARG A 242 -14.93 12.33 7.45
CA ARG A 242 -14.64 13.42 6.49
C ARG A 242 -15.89 13.96 5.83
N GLU A 243 -16.81 13.09 5.40
CA GLU A 243 -18.10 13.49 4.80
C GLU A 243 -18.96 14.29 5.80
N LEU A 244 -18.97 13.89 7.09
CA LEU A 244 -19.66 14.63 8.15
C LEU A 244 -19.04 16.00 8.40
N VAL A 245 -17.70 16.12 8.40
CA VAL A 245 -17.00 17.39 8.53
C VAL A 245 -17.29 18.28 7.31
N GLN A 246 -17.23 17.73 6.09
CA GLN A 246 -17.55 18.49 4.88
C GLN A 246 -19.00 18.97 4.89
N ARG A 247 -19.98 18.13 5.29
CA ARG A 247 -21.37 18.54 5.44
C ARG A 247 -21.53 19.64 6.49
N LYS A 248 -20.85 19.55 7.63
CA LYS A 248 -20.84 20.60 8.64
C LYS A 248 -20.18 21.89 8.12
N THR A 249 -19.12 21.79 7.33
CA THR A 249 -18.44 22.96 6.74
C THR A 249 -19.29 23.60 5.64
N VAL A 250 -20.02 22.81 4.86
CA VAL A 250 -21.01 23.32 3.89
C VAL A 250 -22.20 23.96 4.62
N LEU A 251 -22.62 23.42 5.76
CA LEU A 251 -23.64 24.02 6.62
C LEU A 251 -23.15 25.21 7.45
N THR A 252 -21.82 25.31 7.72
CA THR A 252 -21.23 26.43 8.50
C THR A 252 -20.48 27.47 7.65
N GLY A 253 -20.09 27.11 6.41
CA GLY A 253 -19.36 28.01 5.48
C GLY A 253 -20.18 28.47 4.28
N GLY A 254 -21.24 27.74 3.91
CA GLY A 254 -22.37 28.24 3.15
C GLY A 254 -23.44 28.54 4.17
N GLY A 255 -23.50 29.77 4.66
CA GLY A 255 -24.56 30.15 5.58
C GLY A 255 -25.88 29.61 5.06
N LEU A 256 -26.71 29.08 5.95
CA LEU A 256 -28.15 29.03 5.78
C LEU A 256 -28.51 30.18 4.85
N PRO A 257 -29.32 30.01 3.80
CA PRO A 257 -29.45 30.99 2.72
C PRO A 257 -29.31 32.38 3.32
N GLY A 258 -28.38 33.18 2.81
CA GLY A 258 -27.85 34.40 3.48
C GLY A 258 -28.91 35.43 3.93
N LYS A 259 -30.14 34.99 3.91
CA LYS A 259 -31.36 35.67 4.37
C LYS A 259 -31.91 35.11 5.68
N LEU A 260 -31.52 33.90 6.14
CA LEU A 260 -31.99 33.36 7.42
C LEU A 260 -31.31 34.10 8.57
N ALA A 261 -32.07 34.71 9.41
CA ALA A 261 -31.63 35.18 10.71
C ALA A 261 -31.85 34.09 11.74
N ASP A 262 -30.79 33.35 12.04
CA ASP A 262 -30.82 32.19 12.94
C ASP A 262 -30.93 32.59 14.42
N CYS A 263 -31.35 31.65 15.29
CA CYS A 263 -31.40 31.79 16.73
C CYS A 263 -30.18 31.10 17.40
N SER A 264 -29.95 31.38 18.67
CA SER A 264 -28.82 30.84 19.43
C SER A 264 -29.09 29.49 20.04
N GLU A 265 -30.37 29.11 20.22
CA GLU A 265 -30.76 27.82 20.76
C GLU A 265 -30.46 26.70 19.76
N LYS A 266 -29.98 25.55 20.25
CA LYS A 266 -29.56 24.42 19.42
C LYS A 266 -30.58 23.27 19.44
N ASP A 267 -31.48 23.28 20.43
CA ASP A 267 -32.55 22.27 20.52
C ASP A 267 -33.73 22.69 19.62
N PRO A 268 -33.99 21.97 18.50
CA PRO A 268 -35.09 22.34 17.60
C PRO A 268 -36.47 22.39 18.28
N ALA A 269 -36.67 21.62 19.36
CA ALA A 269 -37.93 21.59 20.09
C ALA A 269 -38.21 22.88 20.86
N GLN A 270 -37.18 23.70 21.09
CA GLN A 270 -37.24 24.97 21.77
C GLN A 270 -37.11 26.19 20.84
N CYS A 271 -37.05 25.92 19.51
CA CYS A 271 -36.88 26.96 18.51
C CYS A 271 -38.19 27.22 17.73
N GLU A 272 -38.37 28.48 17.33
CA GLU A 272 -39.44 28.94 16.45
C GLU A 272 -38.83 29.52 15.17
N ILE A 273 -39.43 29.26 14.02
CA ILE A 273 -39.05 29.89 12.75
C ILE A 273 -40.23 30.69 12.17
N PHE A 274 -39.99 31.95 11.85
CA PHE A 274 -40.94 32.81 11.21
C PHE A 274 -40.60 33.01 9.74
N PHE A 275 -41.50 32.59 8.84
CA PHE A 275 -41.41 32.88 7.43
C PHE A 275 -42.14 34.20 7.13
N VAL A 276 -41.44 35.15 6.50
CA VAL A 276 -41.99 36.45 6.17
C VAL A 276 -41.84 36.76 4.68
N GLU A 277 -42.80 37.52 4.12
CA GLU A 277 -42.77 37.90 2.72
C GLU A 277 -41.73 39.02 2.47
N GLY A 278 -40.64 38.69 1.77
CA GLY A 278 -39.64 39.62 1.30
C GLY A 278 -38.71 40.21 2.36
N ASP A 279 -37.72 40.91 1.87
CA ASP A 279 -36.60 41.42 2.69
C ASP A 279 -37.02 42.55 3.63
N SER A 280 -38.00 43.37 3.25
CA SER A 280 -38.52 44.46 4.09
C SER A 280 -39.19 43.95 5.36
N ALA A 281 -40.10 42.98 5.23
CA ALA A 281 -40.73 42.33 6.36
C ALA A 281 -39.74 41.54 7.20
N GLY A 282 -38.75 40.91 6.54
CA GLY A 282 -37.62 40.23 7.19
C GLY A 282 -36.79 41.16 8.06
N GLY A 283 -36.54 42.38 7.62
CA GLY A 283 -35.79 43.40 8.39
C GLY A 283 -36.52 43.78 9.69
N THR A 284 -37.84 44.07 9.61
CA THR A 284 -38.64 44.41 10.78
C THR A 284 -38.76 43.22 11.75
N ALA A 285 -39.05 42.02 11.24
CA ALA A 285 -39.14 40.80 12.04
C ALA A 285 -37.83 40.47 12.76
N LYS A 286 -36.66 40.67 12.11
CA LYS A 286 -35.32 40.51 12.70
C LYS A 286 -35.09 41.43 13.90
N GLN A 287 -35.62 42.65 13.86
CA GLN A 287 -35.47 43.64 14.97
C GLN A 287 -36.37 43.28 16.16
N GLY A 288 -37.57 42.75 15.93
CA GLY A 288 -38.53 42.45 16.98
C GLY A 288 -38.44 41.07 17.62
N ARG A 289 -37.64 40.14 17.05
CA ARG A 289 -37.56 38.75 17.52
C ARG A 289 -36.77 38.57 18.81
N ASP A 290 -37.04 37.53 19.57
CA ASP A 290 -36.11 37.00 20.57
C ASP A 290 -35.03 36.15 19.90
N ARG A 291 -33.78 36.65 19.90
CA ARG A 291 -32.65 36.00 19.25
C ARG A 291 -32.24 34.68 19.90
N ARG A 292 -32.72 34.38 21.10
CA ARG A 292 -32.35 33.14 21.78
C ARG A 292 -32.98 31.96 21.10
N PHE A 293 -34.25 32.03 20.74
CA PHE A 293 -35.02 30.87 20.21
C PHE A 293 -35.85 31.16 18.95
N GLN A 294 -35.91 32.41 18.47
CA GLN A 294 -36.68 32.78 17.28
C GLN A 294 -35.78 33.04 16.07
N ALA A 295 -35.98 32.30 15.00
CA ALA A 295 -35.34 32.48 13.70
C ALA A 295 -36.32 33.16 12.72
N VAL A 296 -35.80 33.96 11.79
CA VAL A 296 -36.62 34.64 10.74
C VAL A 296 -36.03 34.36 9.38
N MET A 297 -36.87 33.85 8.45
CA MET A 297 -36.51 33.61 7.06
C MET A 297 -37.41 34.35 6.09
N PRO A 298 -36.91 35.41 5.41
CA PRO A 298 -37.66 36.07 4.36
C PRO A 298 -37.70 35.22 3.11
N LEU A 299 -38.90 34.98 2.59
CA LEU A 299 -39.13 34.26 1.33
C LEU A 299 -39.07 35.27 0.18
N ARG A 300 -38.48 34.85 -0.96
CA ARG A 300 -38.29 35.69 -2.12
C ARG A 300 -39.48 35.56 -3.10
N GLY A 301 -40.28 36.61 -3.19
CA GLY A 301 -41.38 36.69 -4.17
C GLY A 301 -42.55 35.78 -3.86
N LYS A 302 -43.40 35.52 -4.88
CA LYS A 302 -44.54 34.60 -4.77
C LYS A 302 -44.03 33.18 -4.60
N ILE A 303 -44.52 32.48 -3.59
CA ILE A 303 -44.21 31.08 -3.34
C ILE A 303 -44.71 30.25 -4.52
N LEU A 304 -43.88 29.40 -5.11
CA LEU A 304 -44.26 28.49 -6.16
C LEU A 304 -45.22 27.42 -5.61
N ASN A 305 -46.38 27.26 -6.22
CA ASN A 305 -47.25 26.16 -5.88
C ASN A 305 -46.71 24.86 -6.49
N VAL A 306 -45.98 24.07 -5.69
CA VAL A 306 -45.29 22.86 -6.13
C VAL A 306 -46.25 21.76 -6.64
N GLU A 307 -47.49 21.74 -6.18
CA GLU A 307 -48.51 20.79 -6.66
C GLU A 307 -48.94 21.04 -8.11
N LYS A 308 -48.89 22.31 -8.55
CA LYS A 308 -49.28 22.74 -9.89
C LYS A 308 -48.12 23.08 -10.80
N ALA A 309 -46.89 23.10 -10.27
CA ALA A 309 -45.69 23.46 -11.03
C ALA A 309 -45.16 22.27 -11.82
N LEU A 310 -44.60 22.53 -13.00
CA LEU A 310 -43.84 21.52 -13.75
C LEU A 310 -42.56 21.16 -12.97
N VAL A 311 -42.19 19.87 -12.94
CA VAL A 311 -41.11 19.31 -12.13
C VAL A 311 -39.77 20.08 -12.27
N HIS A 312 -39.44 20.55 -13.48
CA HIS A 312 -38.24 21.33 -13.71
C HIS A 312 -38.25 22.73 -13.06
N LYS A 313 -39.41 23.30 -12.77
CA LYS A 313 -39.55 24.61 -12.08
C LYS A 313 -39.49 24.50 -10.55
N VAL A 314 -39.54 23.28 -10.02
CA VAL A 314 -39.45 23.03 -8.57
C VAL A 314 -37.99 23.01 -8.09
N PHE A 315 -37.06 22.73 -9.00
CA PHE A 315 -35.66 22.57 -8.70
C PHE A 315 -34.73 23.70 -9.24
N ASP A 316 -35.32 24.70 -9.93
CA ASP A 316 -34.64 25.95 -10.31
C ASP A 316 -34.78 26.99 -9.18
#